data_7f82276a1ca4e4774835b9f805a63eef
#
_entry.id   7f82276a1ca4e4774835b9f805a63eef
#
_cell.length_a   1.000
_cell.length_b   1.000
_cell.length_c   1.000
_cell.angle_alpha   90.00
_cell.angle_beta   90.00
_cell.angle_gamma   90.00
#
_symmetry.space_group_name_H-M   'P 1'
#
loop_
_entity.id
_entity.type
_entity.pdbx_description
1 polymer ?
#
loop_
_entity_poly.entity_id
_entity_poly.type
_entity_poly.pdbx_seq_one_letter_code
_entity_poly.pdbx_strand_id
1 'polypeptide(L)'
;GAEERAEGTVRRVDLKGRALLPAFVDAHSHLTAYANTFLQAGLGECASWEDLGRRLSAFAARESLAPGEWVRGEGYDHNELAEGRHPARQLLDAACPGHPVMIQHRSGHVGVFNTLALERLGVNEETPCPPGGRMERGPDGKLTGYMEENAFLQLQKRVPLPDTEDLLAAYDKAQRSYASYGVATVQEG
;
A
#
# COMPACT_ATOMS: atom_id res chain seq x y z
N GLY A 1 11.38 -50.99 -1.93
CA GLY A 1 11.45 -49.54 -1.68
C GLY A 1 10.68 -48.78 -2.74
N ALA A 2 10.69 -47.39 -2.72
CA ALA A 2 9.96 -46.58 -3.70
C ALA A 2 10.38 -46.82 -5.15
N GLU A 3 11.62 -47.24 -5.39
CA GLU A 3 12.18 -47.56 -6.70
C GLU A 3 11.53 -48.79 -7.35
N GLU A 4 11.13 -49.76 -6.58
CA GLU A 4 10.49 -51.02 -7.06
C GLU A 4 9.04 -50.79 -7.53
N ARG A 5 8.47 -49.60 -7.25
CA ARG A 5 7.08 -49.25 -7.58
C ARG A 5 7.01 -48.25 -8.74
N ALA A 6 8.14 -47.75 -9.23
CA ALA A 6 8.14 -46.78 -10.31
C ALA A 6 8.14 -47.47 -11.66
N GLU A 7 7.09 -47.24 -12.44
CA GLU A 7 7.02 -47.64 -13.85
C GLU A 7 7.59 -46.50 -14.74
N GLY A 8 8.54 -46.83 -15.65
CA GLY A 8 9.11 -45.87 -16.58
C GLY A 8 10.44 -45.23 -16.14
N THR A 9 10.79 -44.09 -16.73
CA THR A 9 12.06 -43.39 -16.47
C THR A 9 12.02 -42.69 -15.12
N VAL A 10 12.86 -43.13 -14.17
CA VAL A 10 12.94 -42.55 -12.82
C VAL A 10 14.01 -41.46 -12.79
N ARG A 11 13.64 -40.26 -12.34
CA ARG A 11 14.58 -39.18 -12.00
C ARG A 11 14.88 -39.21 -10.51
N ARG A 12 16.14 -39.41 -10.16
CA ARG A 12 16.59 -39.33 -8.74
C ARG A 12 17.02 -37.90 -8.42
N VAL A 13 16.59 -37.40 -7.26
CA VAL A 13 16.98 -36.11 -6.71
C VAL A 13 17.55 -36.33 -5.32
N ASP A 14 18.84 -36.02 -5.15
CA ASP A 14 19.49 -36.05 -3.84
C ASP A 14 19.09 -34.79 -3.04
N LEU A 15 18.42 -34.99 -1.93
CA LEU A 15 17.98 -33.89 -1.04
C LEU A 15 19.11 -33.41 -0.10
N LYS A 16 20.31 -34.05 -0.14
CA LYS A 16 21.45 -33.68 0.72
C LYS A 16 21.09 -33.55 2.20
N GLY A 17 20.34 -34.51 2.71
CA GLY A 17 19.88 -34.56 4.12
C GLY A 17 18.70 -33.65 4.46
N ARG A 18 18.10 -32.95 3.48
CA ARG A 18 16.89 -32.16 3.69
C ARG A 18 15.63 -33.02 3.69
N ALA A 19 14.62 -32.61 4.42
CA ALA A 19 13.30 -33.23 4.38
C ALA A 19 12.48 -32.73 3.19
N LEU A 20 11.66 -33.61 2.62
CA LEU A 20 10.61 -33.24 1.66
C LEU A 20 9.27 -33.35 2.38
N LEU A 21 8.54 -32.25 2.38
CA LEU A 21 7.21 -32.15 2.98
C LEU A 21 6.20 -31.76 1.91
N PRO A 22 4.91 -32.08 2.06
CA PRO A 22 3.86 -31.48 1.26
C PRO A 22 3.86 -29.95 1.42
N ALA A 23 3.53 -29.23 0.38
CA ALA A 23 3.34 -27.78 0.47
C ALA A 23 2.12 -27.43 1.36
N PHE A 24 2.16 -26.26 1.95
CA PHE A 24 1.08 -25.75 2.78
C PHE A 24 -0.10 -25.23 1.94
N VAL A 25 -1.28 -25.38 2.50
CA VAL A 25 -2.52 -24.77 2.00
C VAL A 25 -2.91 -23.70 3.02
N ASP A 26 -3.00 -22.46 2.58
CA ASP A 26 -3.55 -21.36 3.36
C ASP A 26 -5.05 -21.27 3.08
N ALA A 27 -5.85 -21.69 4.04
CA ALA A 27 -7.31 -21.83 3.88
C ALA A 27 -8.07 -20.50 4.02
N HIS A 28 -7.42 -19.43 4.47
CA HIS A 28 -7.99 -18.09 4.56
C HIS A 28 -6.86 -17.06 4.50
N SER A 29 -6.81 -16.32 3.41
CA SER A 29 -5.76 -15.33 3.16
C SER A 29 -6.31 -14.16 2.37
N HIS A 30 -5.55 -13.08 2.30
CA HIS A 30 -5.86 -11.89 1.52
C HIS A 30 -4.73 -11.61 0.53
N LEU A 31 -4.53 -12.51 -0.42
CA LEU A 31 -3.47 -12.41 -1.43
C LEU A 31 -3.57 -11.12 -2.24
N THR A 32 -4.79 -10.72 -2.59
CA THR A 32 -5.05 -9.45 -3.30
C THR A 32 -4.62 -8.24 -2.47
N ALA A 33 -4.99 -8.20 -1.19
CA ALA A 33 -4.59 -7.12 -0.29
C ALA A 33 -3.06 -7.08 -0.13
N TYR A 34 -2.43 -8.25 0.04
CA TYR A 34 -0.98 -8.35 0.14
C TYR A 34 -0.27 -7.91 -1.16
N ALA A 35 -0.78 -8.30 -2.32
CA ALA A 35 -0.25 -7.84 -3.61
C ALA A 35 -0.30 -6.30 -3.72
N ASN A 36 -1.41 -5.69 -3.30
CA ASN A 36 -1.57 -4.23 -3.31
C ASN A 36 -0.54 -3.50 -2.44
N THR A 37 0.02 -4.13 -1.38
CA THR A 37 1.08 -3.50 -0.58
C THR A 37 2.35 -3.23 -1.36
N PHE A 38 2.62 -3.97 -2.45
CA PHE A 38 3.77 -3.70 -3.33
C PHE A 38 3.59 -2.47 -4.22
N LEU A 39 2.37 -1.95 -4.33
CA LEU A 39 2.01 -0.79 -5.15
C LEU A 39 1.89 0.51 -4.33
N GLN A 40 2.32 0.48 -3.08
CA GLN A 40 2.22 1.59 -2.13
C GLN A 40 3.47 1.67 -1.25
N ALA A 41 3.73 2.85 -0.70
CA ALA A 41 4.74 3.00 0.35
C ALA A 41 4.18 2.46 1.68
N GLY A 42 4.85 1.45 2.26
CA GLY A 42 4.51 0.96 3.60
C GLY A 42 4.95 1.97 4.66
N LEU A 43 3.99 2.51 5.41
CA LEU A 43 4.21 3.57 6.39
C LEU A 43 4.00 3.12 7.85
N GLY A 44 3.66 1.84 8.08
CA GLY A 44 3.30 1.32 9.39
C GLY A 44 4.42 1.31 10.44
N GLU A 45 5.67 1.45 10.01
CA GLU A 45 6.83 1.49 10.92
C GLU A 45 7.44 2.90 11.02
N CYS A 46 6.76 3.93 10.53
CA CYS A 46 7.26 5.29 10.62
C CYS A 46 7.11 5.81 12.05
N ALA A 47 8.20 6.37 12.59
CA ALA A 47 8.22 6.95 13.93
C ALA A 47 8.10 8.48 13.93
N SER A 48 8.12 9.14 12.77
CA SER A 48 8.04 10.59 12.65
C SER A 48 7.53 11.02 11.27
N TRP A 49 7.17 12.29 11.14
CA TRP A 49 6.84 12.90 9.84
C TRP A 49 8.02 12.87 8.86
N GLU A 50 9.24 12.99 9.36
CA GLU A 50 10.45 12.86 8.55
C GLU A 50 10.54 11.46 7.94
N ASP A 51 10.26 10.41 8.74
CA ASP A 51 10.23 9.03 8.26
C ASP A 51 9.16 8.82 7.18
N LEU A 52 7.97 9.38 7.39
CA LEU A 52 6.89 9.34 6.38
C LEU A 52 7.36 9.95 5.07
N GLY A 53 7.93 11.16 5.12
CA GLY A 53 8.42 11.85 3.93
C GLY A 53 9.52 11.07 3.22
N ARG A 54 10.49 10.54 3.97
CA ARG A 54 11.59 9.74 3.44
C ARG A 54 11.09 8.46 2.76
N ARG A 55 10.14 7.73 3.35
CA ARG A 55 9.58 6.50 2.76
C ARG A 55 8.78 6.78 1.50
N LEU A 56 8.01 7.85 1.47
CA LEU A 56 7.27 8.26 0.28
C LEU A 56 8.19 8.63 -0.88
N SER A 57 9.19 9.46 -0.65
CA SER A 57 10.16 9.85 -1.68
C SER A 57 11.01 8.67 -2.16
N ALA A 58 11.42 7.78 -1.24
CA ALA A 58 12.15 6.55 -1.58
C ALA A 58 11.29 5.59 -2.42
N PHE A 59 9.99 5.50 -2.15
CA PHE A 59 9.05 4.71 -2.96
C PHE A 59 8.95 5.28 -4.38
N ALA A 60 8.71 6.58 -4.53
CA ALA A 60 8.61 7.22 -5.84
C ALA A 60 9.89 7.03 -6.68
N ALA A 61 11.06 7.16 -6.05
CA ALA A 61 12.35 6.94 -6.71
C ALA A 61 12.58 5.47 -7.10
N ARG A 62 12.24 4.51 -6.21
CA ARG A 62 12.40 3.08 -6.44
C ARG A 62 11.54 2.59 -7.60
N GLU A 63 10.30 3.04 -7.66
CA GLU A 63 9.36 2.68 -8.72
C GLU A 63 9.56 3.54 -10.00
N SER A 64 10.52 4.48 -9.98
CA SER A 64 10.84 5.37 -11.11
C SER A 64 9.61 6.14 -11.63
N LEU A 65 8.74 6.58 -10.71
CA LEU A 65 7.50 7.27 -11.07
C LEU A 65 7.78 8.56 -11.85
N ALA A 66 7.11 8.73 -12.97
CA ALA A 66 7.20 9.95 -13.76
C ALA A 66 6.48 11.12 -13.06
N PRO A 67 6.91 12.37 -13.26
CA PRO A 67 6.22 13.53 -12.71
C PRO A 67 4.72 13.51 -13.02
N GLY A 68 3.92 13.66 -11.98
CA GLY A 68 2.46 13.60 -12.10
C GLY A 68 1.86 12.22 -11.87
N GLU A 69 2.62 11.15 -11.77
CA GLU A 69 2.11 9.86 -11.31
C GLU A 69 1.81 9.87 -9.82
N TRP A 70 0.83 9.06 -9.41
CA TRP A 70 0.37 9.01 -8.03
C TRP A 70 1.34 8.26 -7.12
N VAL A 71 1.68 8.90 -5.99
CA VAL A 71 2.33 8.23 -4.86
C VAL A 71 1.27 7.87 -3.83
N ARG A 72 1.18 6.59 -3.49
CA ARG A 72 0.28 6.09 -2.46
C ARG A 72 1.08 5.54 -1.30
N GLY A 73 0.59 5.76 -0.09
CA GLY A 73 1.16 5.18 1.12
C GLY A 73 0.08 4.71 2.07
N GLU A 74 0.38 3.67 2.86
CA GLU A 74 -0.60 3.09 3.76
C GLU A 74 0.00 2.71 5.11
N GLY A 75 -0.87 2.64 6.10
CA GLY A 75 -0.58 2.00 7.37
C GLY A 75 0.02 2.91 8.43
N TYR A 76 0.21 4.22 8.19
CA TYR A 76 0.72 5.09 9.25
C TYR A 76 -0.24 5.14 10.45
N ASP A 77 0.32 5.29 11.65
CA ASP A 77 -0.44 5.54 12.87
C ASP A 77 0.08 6.81 13.54
N HIS A 78 -0.78 7.81 13.68
CA HIS A 78 -0.41 9.08 14.29
C HIS A 78 -0.03 8.96 15.77
N ASN A 79 -0.47 7.89 16.46
CA ASN A 79 -0.10 7.62 17.85
C ASN A 79 1.35 7.09 17.98
N GLU A 80 1.90 6.51 16.91
CA GLU A 80 3.27 6.02 16.86
C GLU A 80 4.27 7.07 16.37
N LEU A 81 3.77 8.19 15.83
CA LEU A 81 4.61 9.30 15.37
C LEU A 81 5.04 10.20 16.54
N ALA A 82 6.29 10.66 16.51
CA ALA A 82 6.85 11.57 17.51
C ALA A 82 6.03 12.87 17.68
N GLU A 83 5.37 13.31 16.60
CA GLU A 83 4.51 14.50 16.59
C GLU A 83 3.15 14.25 17.26
N GLY A 84 2.74 13.00 17.50
CA GLY A 84 1.48 12.61 18.16
C GLY A 84 0.22 13.10 17.44
N ARG A 85 0.30 13.40 16.14
CA ARG A 85 -0.79 13.93 15.34
C ARG A 85 -0.69 13.54 13.88
N HIS A 86 -1.79 13.66 13.15
CA HIS A 86 -1.81 13.40 11.71
C HIS A 86 -0.93 14.41 10.96
N PRO A 87 -0.24 13.98 9.88
CA PRO A 87 0.49 14.88 9.00
C PRO A 87 -0.49 15.79 8.23
N ALA A 88 0.04 16.90 7.74
CA ALA A 88 -0.68 17.80 6.86
C ALA A 88 -0.10 17.76 5.44
N ARG A 89 -0.85 18.30 4.47
CA ARG A 89 -0.47 18.29 3.04
C ARG A 89 0.93 18.82 2.75
N GLN A 90 1.39 19.80 3.53
CA GLN A 90 2.70 20.44 3.34
C GLN A 90 3.86 19.44 3.48
N LEU A 91 3.73 18.47 4.39
CA LEU A 91 4.71 17.38 4.52
C LEU A 91 4.79 16.57 3.23
N LEU A 92 3.62 16.20 2.69
CA LEU A 92 3.53 15.38 1.47
C LEU A 92 3.99 16.16 0.23
N ASP A 93 3.68 17.45 0.16
CA ASP A 93 4.16 18.35 -0.89
C ASP A 93 5.70 18.43 -0.91
N ALA A 94 6.31 18.54 0.27
CA ALA A 94 7.75 18.57 0.41
C ALA A 94 8.43 17.23 0.11
N ALA A 95 7.80 16.13 0.49
CA ALA A 95 8.34 14.78 0.30
C ALA A 95 8.33 14.33 -1.16
N CYS A 96 7.29 14.67 -1.91
CA CYS A 96 7.08 14.23 -3.29
C CYS A 96 6.66 15.42 -4.18
N PRO A 97 7.56 16.40 -4.42
CA PRO A 97 7.25 17.53 -5.29
C PRO A 97 6.97 17.04 -6.71
N GLY A 98 5.87 17.49 -7.29
CA GLY A 98 5.43 17.09 -8.64
C GLY A 98 4.63 15.80 -8.72
N HIS A 99 4.33 15.15 -7.59
CA HIS A 99 3.48 13.98 -7.53
C HIS A 99 2.19 14.25 -6.71
N PRO A 100 1.01 13.83 -7.19
CA PRO A 100 -0.15 13.73 -6.33
C PRO A 100 0.06 12.62 -5.31
N VAL A 101 -0.13 12.92 -4.03
CA VAL A 101 0.12 11.99 -2.91
C VAL A 101 -1.15 11.75 -2.13
N MET A 102 -1.42 10.50 -1.84
CA MET A 102 -2.43 10.07 -0.88
C MET A 102 -1.80 9.11 0.12
N ILE A 103 -1.95 9.37 1.40
CA ILE A 103 -1.61 8.41 2.44
C ILE A 103 -2.83 8.00 3.26
N GLN A 104 -2.89 6.74 3.62
CA GLN A 104 -3.98 6.15 4.40
C GLN A 104 -3.48 5.77 5.78
N HIS A 105 -4.28 6.14 6.80
CA HIS A 105 -4.06 5.69 8.17
C HIS A 105 -4.38 4.19 8.29
N ARG A 106 -3.76 3.50 9.25
CA ARG A 106 -3.96 2.06 9.52
C ARG A 106 -5.40 1.64 9.76
N SER A 107 -6.26 2.57 10.21
CA SER A 107 -7.69 2.30 10.41
C SER A 107 -8.45 2.08 9.11
N GLY A 108 -7.92 2.52 7.97
CA GLY A 108 -8.61 2.49 6.69
C GLY A 108 -9.65 3.61 6.47
N HIS A 109 -9.99 4.39 7.50
CA HIS A 109 -11.08 5.38 7.49
C HIS A 109 -10.61 6.84 7.38
N VAL A 110 -9.30 7.05 7.42
CA VAL A 110 -8.67 8.37 7.50
C VAL A 110 -7.48 8.42 6.56
N GLY A 111 -7.25 9.58 5.97
CA GLY A 111 -6.06 9.81 5.16
C GLY A 111 -5.75 11.26 4.92
N VAL A 112 -4.64 11.48 4.24
CA VAL A 112 -4.15 12.82 3.89
C VAL A 112 -3.82 12.87 2.41
N PHE A 113 -4.28 13.93 1.76
CA PHE A 113 -3.97 14.26 0.38
C PHE A 113 -3.08 15.49 0.33
N ASN A 114 -2.08 15.50 -0.55
CA ASN A 114 -1.28 16.69 -0.78
C ASN A 114 -1.99 17.69 -1.71
N THR A 115 -1.37 18.85 -1.91
CA THR A 115 -1.95 19.93 -2.71
C THR A 115 -2.28 19.46 -4.14
N LEU A 116 -1.34 18.80 -4.82
CA LEU A 116 -1.54 18.32 -6.19
C LEU A 116 -2.61 17.22 -6.29
N ALA A 117 -2.73 16.36 -5.26
CA ALA A 117 -3.79 15.36 -5.21
C ALA A 117 -5.19 16.02 -5.08
N LEU A 118 -5.33 17.01 -4.21
CA LEU A 118 -6.58 17.76 -4.06
C LEU A 118 -6.96 18.47 -5.36
N GLU A 119 -6.02 19.14 -6.02
CA GLU A 119 -6.23 19.77 -7.32
C GLU A 119 -6.72 18.78 -8.38
N ARG A 120 -6.07 17.63 -8.50
CA ARG A 120 -6.46 16.58 -9.47
C ARG A 120 -7.82 15.97 -9.17
N LEU A 121 -8.20 15.89 -7.91
CA LEU A 121 -9.51 15.43 -7.48
C LEU A 121 -10.58 16.53 -7.56
N GLY A 122 -10.21 17.77 -7.95
CA GLY A 122 -11.12 18.90 -8.03
C GLY A 122 -11.67 19.32 -6.67
N VAL A 123 -10.85 19.18 -5.61
CA VAL A 123 -11.22 19.53 -4.23
C VAL A 123 -10.52 20.83 -3.82
N ASN A 124 -11.29 21.76 -3.33
CA ASN A 124 -10.83 23.07 -2.85
C ASN A 124 -11.61 23.51 -1.61
N GLU A 125 -11.36 24.72 -1.16
CA GLU A 125 -11.98 25.28 0.04
C GLU A 125 -13.50 25.47 -0.09
N GLU A 126 -14.06 25.51 -1.31
CA GLU A 126 -15.50 25.64 -1.56
C GLU A 126 -16.20 24.28 -1.66
N THR A 127 -15.42 23.20 -1.76
CA THR A 127 -15.96 21.84 -1.88
C THR A 127 -16.76 21.48 -0.63
N PRO A 128 -18.06 21.11 -0.77
CA PRO A 128 -18.86 20.72 0.37
C PRO A 128 -18.37 19.41 0.97
N CYS A 129 -18.28 19.37 2.30
CA CYS A 129 -17.96 18.13 3.00
C CYS A 129 -19.15 17.14 2.90
N PRO A 130 -18.94 15.90 2.47
CA PRO A 130 -20.01 14.93 2.38
C PRO A 130 -20.57 14.58 3.77
N PRO A 131 -21.87 14.25 3.87
CA PRO A 131 -22.47 13.81 5.13
C PRO A 131 -21.71 12.61 5.74
N GLY A 132 -21.47 12.68 7.06
CA GLY A 132 -20.70 11.65 7.76
C GLY A 132 -19.19 11.65 7.47
N GLY A 133 -18.68 12.69 6.83
CA GLY A 133 -17.26 12.90 6.62
C GLY A 133 -16.76 14.15 7.36
N ARG A 134 -15.42 14.31 7.39
CA ARG A 134 -14.75 15.53 7.88
C ARG A 134 -13.61 15.91 6.94
N MET A 135 -13.55 17.19 6.61
CA MET A 135 -12.46 17.82 5.85
C MET A 135 -11.82 18.87 6.76
N GLU A 136 -10.61 18.60 7.23
CA GLU A 136 -9.96 19.48 8.20
C GLU A 136 -9.48 20.78 7.54
N ARG A 137 -9.63 21.89 8.28
CA ARG A 137 -9.14 23.21 7.87
C ARG A 137 -8.17 23.76 8.91
N GLY A 138 -7.14 24.40 8.41
CA GLY A 138 -6.20 25.14 9.24
C GLY A 138 -6.80 26.46 9.75
N PRO A 139 -6.02 27.18 10.58
CA PRO A 139 -6.43 28.50 11.11
C PRO A 139 -6.65 29.55 10.01
N ASP A 140 -6.05 29.38 8.85
CA ASP A 140 -6.19 30.22 7.66
C ASP A 140 -7.41 29.86 6.80
N GLY A 141 -8.23 28.90 7.23
CA GLY A 141 -9.40 28.39 6.52
C GLY A 141 -9.07 27.42 5.37
N LYS A 142 -7.82 27.20 5.04
CA LYS A 142 -7.41 26.28 3.98
C LYS A 142 -7.48 24.83 4.44
N LEU A 143 -7.74 23.92 3.47
CA LEU A 143 -7.71 22.49 3.74
C LEU A 143 -6.30 22.06 4.15
N THR A 144 -6.19 21.28 5.24
CA THR A 144 -4.92 20.68 5.67
C THR A 144 -4.53 19.46 4.86
N GLY A 145 -5.46 18.96 4.06
CA GLY A 145 -5.35 17.67 3.33
C GLY A 145 -5.88 16.48 4.13
N TYR A 146 -6.04 16.62 5.44
CA TYR A 146 -6.57 15.56 6.30
C TYR A 146 -8.08 15.39 6.11
N MET A 147 -8.51 14.14 5.92
CA MET A 147 -9.89 13.76 5.65
C MET A 147 -10.27 12.53 6.47
N GLU A 148 -11.54 12.49 6.94
CA GLU A 148 -12.09 11.36 7.71
C GLU A 148 -13.36 10.81 7.07
N GLU A 149 -13.57 9.51 7.27
CA GLU A 149 -14.78 8.76 6.93
C GLU A 149 -15.24 9.02 5.48
N ASN A 150 -16.49 9.39 5.26
CA ASN A 150 -17.04 9.59 3.93
C ASN A 150 -16.25 10.61 3.08
N ALA A 151 -15.60 11.60 3.69
CA ALA A 151 -14.75 12.53 2.96
C ALA A 151 -13.51 11.83 2.40
N PHE A 152 -12.84 10.99 3.18
CA PHE A 152 -11.69 10.21 2.75
C PHE A 152 -12.10 9.10 1.77
N LEU A 153 -13.08 8.27 2.16
CA LEU A 153 -13.47 7.08 1.39
C LEU A 153 -13.98 7.40 -0.02
N GLN A 154 -14.70 8.51 -0.20
CA GLN A 154 -15.17 8.94 -1.52
C GLN A 154 -14.02 9.46 -2.39
N LEU A 155 -13.07 10.20 -1.83
CA LEU A 155 -11.91 10.69 -2.57
C LEU A 155 -10.94 9.58 -2.92
N GLN A 156 -10.69 8.65 -2.00
CA GLN A 156 -9.84 7.47 -2.23
C GLN A 156 -10.32 6.67 -3.45
N LYS A 157 -11.62 6.48 -3.61
CA LYS A 157 -12.20 5.76 -4.78
C LYS A 157 -11.97 6.47 -6.12
N ARG A 158 -11.63 7.75 -6.09
CA ARG A 158 -11.36 8.57 -7.29
C ARG A 158 -9.87 8.62 -7.63
N VAL A 159 -9.00 8.16 -6.73
CA VAL A 159 -7.58 7.98 -7.02
C VAL A 159 -7.44 6.88 -8.08
N PRO A 160 -6.71 7.11 -9.18
CA PRO A 160 -6.52 6.11 -10.23
C PRO A 160 -5.99 4.79 -9.67
N LEU A 161 -6.53 3.70 -10.11
CA LEU A 161 -6.00 2.36 -9.83
C LEU A 161 -4.69 2.16 -10.59
N PRO A 162 -3.79 1.29 -10.10
CA PRO A 162 -2.65 0.81 -10.86
C PRO A 162 -3.10 0.19 -12.18
N ASP A 163 -2.26 0.23 -13.19
CA ASP A 163 -2.57 -0.44 -14.43
C ASP A 163 -2.51 -1.98 -14.28
N THR A 164 -2.94 -2.69 -15.33
CA THR A 164 -3.02 -4.16 -15.28
C THR A 164 -1.63 -4.79 -15.21
N GLU A 165 -0.62 -4.20 -15.81
CA GLU A 165 0.76 -4.72 -15.81
C GLU A 165 1.37 -4.63 -14.42
N ASP A 166 1.20 -3.48 -13.75
CA ASP A 166 1.63 -3.26 -12.37
C ASP A 166 0.94 -4.22 -11.41
N LEU A 167 -0.38 -4.42 -11.58
CA LEU A 167 -1.13 -5.37 -10.77
C LEU A 167 -0.61 -6.80 -10.95
N LEU A 168 -0.38 -7.25 -12.17
CA LEU A 168 0.16 -8.59 -12.44
C LEU A 168 1.57 -8.77 -11.85
N ALA A 169 2.43 -7.76 -11.96
CA ALA A 169 3.76 -7.77 -11.35
C ALA A 169 3.68 -7.84 -9.82
N ALA A 170 2.73 -7.13 -9.20
CA ALA A 170 2.49 -7.19 -7.76
C ALA A 170 2.00 -8.57 -7.31
N TYR A 171 1.07 -9.19 -8.06
CA TYR A 171 0.63 -10.57 -7.80
C TYR A 171 1.78 -11.58 -7.93
N ASP A 172 2.66 -11.45 -8.93
CA ASP A 172 3.82 -12.33 -9.06
C ASP A 172 4.75 -12.20 -7.85
N LYS A 173 5.02 -10.98 -7.37
CA LYS A 173 5.77 -10.73 -6.13
C LYS A 173 5.10 -11.40 -4.91
N ALA A 174 3.78 -11.24 -4.78
CA ALA A 174 3.01 -11.84 -3.69
C ALA A 174 3.09 -13.37 -3.72
N GLN A 175 2.86 -13.99 -4.86
CA GLN A 175 2.95 -15.45 -5.03
C GLN A 175 4.35 -15.98 -4.70
N ARG A 176 5.41 -15.30 -5.14
CA ARG A 176 6.79 -15.66 -4.79
C ARG A 176 7.05 -15.60 -3.29
N SER A 177 6.48 -14.59 -2.61
CA SER A 177 6.56 -14.49 -1.16
C SER A 177 5.89 -15.67 -0.48
N TYR A 178 4.66 -16.03 -0.83
CA TYR A 178 3.96 -17.21 -0.29
C TYR A 178 4.73 -18.49 -0.57
N ALA A 179 5.21 -18.69 -1.80
CA ALA A 179 6.00 -19.85 -2.18
C ALA A 179 7.30 -19.98 -1.37
N SER A 180 7.93 -18.85 -0.98
CA SER A 180 9.13 -18.86 -0.15
C SER A 180 8.90 -19.43 1.25
N TYR A 181 7.66 -19.37 1.75
CA TYR A 181 7.23 -19.99 3.00
C TYR A 181 6.63 -21.40 2.82
N GLY A 182 6.71 -21.95 1.60
CA GLY A 182 6.19 -23.29 1.30
C GLY A 182 4.68 -23.36 1.07
N VAL A 183 4.00 -22.23 0.94
CA VAL A 183 2.56 -22.17 0.62
C VAL A 183 2.38 -22.30 -0.89
N ALA A 184 1.64 -23.33 -1.34
CA ALA A 184 1.38 -23.58 -2.77
C ALA A 184 -0.09 -23.40 -3.17
N THR A 185 -0.97 -23.27 -2.19
CA THR A 185 -2.40 -23.03 -2.42
C THR A 185 -2.91 -21.99 -1.44
N VAL A 186 -3.62 -21.00 -1.97
CA VAL A 186 -4.19 -19.89 -1.18
C VAL A 186 -5.67 -19.80 -1.48
N GLN A 187 -6.49 -19.71 -0.43
CA GLN A 187 -7.90 -19.37 -0.53
C GLN A 187 -8.06 -17.88 -0.22
N GLU A 188 -8.50 -17.09 -1.22
CA GLU A 188 -8.84 -15.69 -1.01
C GLU A 188 -10.09 -15.58 -0.12
N GLY A 189 -10.00 -14.77 0.97
CA GLY A 189 -11.04 -14.57 1.97
C GLY A 189 -11.88 -13.32 1.77
#